data_622452f2e36f2b7587c7b5e9a18e8d9e
#
_entry.id   622452f2e36f2b7587c7b5e9a18e8d9e
#
_cell.length_a   1.000
_cell.length_b   1.000
_cell.length_c   1.000
_cell.angle_alpha   90.00
_cell.angle_beta   90.00
_cell.angle_gamma   90.00
#
_symmetry.space_group_name_H-M   'P 1'
#
loop_
_entity.id
_entity.type
_entity.pdbx_description
1 polymer ?
#
loop_
_entity_poly.entity_id
_entity_poly.type
_entity_poly.pdbx_seq_one_letter_code
_entity_poly.pdbx_strand_id
1 'polypeptide(L)'
;MSISGDVDPAFWAGKRVFLTGHTGFKGSWLSLWLQKMGAHVTGFALTPPTTPSLFEEARVVGGMTSIIGDIRDREVLERALLAADPEIVIHMAAQPLVRASYDDPVGTYATNVMGTVHLLEAVRKACGVRAACVVTTDKCYENREWAWGYREDEAMGGYDPYSNSKGCAELVTSAYRRSFFGGASKAAIASARAGNVIGGGDWAADRLIPDILRAVEKGEPVLIRNPLAIRPWQHVLEPLSGYLTLCQALWHDPAVAADAWNFGPRDEDAQPVQWIVERMCEAWGDSAGWTRDESVQPHEAHYLKLDISKARAGLHWRPRWSLGTALESIVVWHRAWRAGDDMHDYCHSELERFAGARFVHAA
;
A
#
# COMPACT_ATOMS: atom_id res chain seq x y z
N MET A 1 -8.92 15.61 21.41
CA MET A 1 -9.88 14.83 20.60
C MET A 1 -9.42 13.39 20.64
N SER A 2 -10.30 12.42 20.88
CA SER A 2 -9.92 11.00 20.79
C SER A 2 -9.64 10.67 19.32
N ILE A 3 -8.54 9.95 19.07
CA ILE A 3 -8.23 9.41 17.74
C ILE A 3 -9.36 8.45 17.37
N SER A 4 -10.05 8.70 16.25
CA SER A 4 -11.03 7.78 15.69
C SER A 4 -10.30 6.80 14.78
N GLY A 5 -10.64 5.51 14.84
CA GLY A 5 -10.12 4.51 13.93
C GLY A 5 -10.64 4.63 12.50
N ASP A 6 -11.52 5.60 12.26
CA ASP A 6 -12.15 5.83 10.98
C ASP A 6 -11.49 6.98 10.20
N VAL A 7 -11.55 6.87 8.88
CA VAL A 7 -11.20 7.97 7.99
C VAL A 7 -12.28 9.03 8.07
N ASP A 8 -11.91 10.25 8.46
CA ASP A 8 -12.84 11.39 8.58
C ASP A 8 -12.81 12.24 7.29
N PRO A 9 -13.84 12.18 6.44
CA PRO A 9 -13.88 13.00 5.22
C PRO A 9 -13.82 14.50 5.49
N ALA A 10 -14.37 14.96 6.64
CA ALA A 10 -14.36 16.38 6.99
C ALA A 10 -12.94 16.88 7.30
N PHE A 11 -12.08 16.03 7.86
CA PHE A 11 -10.66 16.36 8.06
C PHE A 11 -9.93 16.54 6.72
N TRP A 12 -10.21 15.69 5.74
CA TRP A 12 -9.52 15.68 4.45
C TRP A 12 -9.99 16.79 3.49
N ALA A 13 -11.20 17.27 3.66
CA ALA A 13 -11.76 18.33 2.81
C ALA A 13 -10.86 19.58 2.81
N GLY A 14 -10.41 19.98 1.62
CA GLY A 14 -9.53 21.13 1.41
C GLY A 14 -8.07 20.92 1.82
N LYS A 15 -7.63 19.75 2.34
CA LYS A 15 -6.22 19.49 2.65
C LYS A 15 -5.39 19.39 1.38
N ARG A 16 -4.23 20.05 1.39
CA ARG A 16 -3.21 19.92 0.32
C ARG A 16 -2.34 18.71 0.62
N VAL A 17 -2.44 17.71 -0.25
CA VAL A 17 -1.75 16.42 -0.10
C VAL A 17 -0.75 16.21 -1.22
N PHE A 18 0.51 15.95 -0.88
CA PHE A 18 1.52 15.51 -1.84
C PHE A 18 1.67 13.99 -1.75
N LEU A 19 1.38 13.31 -2.87
CA LEU A 19 1.38 11.85 -2.95
C LEU A 19 2.42 11.38 -3.96
N THR A 20 3.44 10.66 -3.53
CA THR A 20 4.36 10.01 -4.48
C THR A 20 3.85 8.62 -4.86
N GLY A 21 4.04 8.22 -6.13
CA GLY A 21 3.60 6.92 -6.64
C GLY A 21 2.11 6.87 -7.01
N HIS A 22 1.48 8.00 -7.31
CA HIS A 22 0.05 8.12 -7.61
C HIS A 22 -0.40 7.39 -8.88
N THR A 23 0.50 7.10 -9.81
CA THR A 23 0.22 6.37 -11.05
C THR A 23 0.20 4.85 -10.88
N GLY A 24 0.72 4.34 -9.75
CA GLY A 24 0.71 2.92 -9.42
C GLY A 24 -0.63 2.46 -8.86
N PHE A 25 -0.84 1.14 -8.77
CA PHE A 25 -2.08 0.52 -8.28
C PHE A 25 -2.60 1.12 -6.95
N LYS A 26 -1.82 1.05 -5.87
CA LYS A 26 -2.21 1.59 -4.56
C LYS A 26 -2.38 3.11 -4.58
N GLY A 27 -1.48 3.80 -5.30
CA GLY A 27 -1.50 5.26 -5.41
C GLY A 27 -2.73 5.78 -6.15
N SER A 28 -3.20 5.07 -7.16
CA SER A 28 -4.42 5.40 -7.89
C SER A 28 -5.67 5.27 -6.99
N TRP A 29 -5.80 4.18 -6.23
CA TRP A 29 -6.88 4.04 -5.25
C TRP A 29 -6.86 5.13 -4.18
N LEU A 30 -5.67 5.46 -3.65
CA LEU A 30 -5.54 6.52 -2.65
C LEU A 30 -5.88 7.90 -3.23
N SER A 31 -5.48 8.17 -4.47
CA SER A 31 -5.81 9.42 -5.16
C SER A 31 -7.32 9.59 -5.33
N LEU A 32 -8.02 8.53 -5.78
CA LEU A 32 -9.49 8.54 -5.90
C LEU A 32 -10.16 8.79 -4.52
N TRP A 33 -9.66 8.14 -3.47
CA TRP A 33 -10.23 8.31 -2.14
C TRP A 33 -10.04 9.72 -1.60
N LEU A 34 -8.86 10.30 -1.74
CA LEU A 34 -8.55 11.67 -1.35
C LEU A 34 -9.39 12.69 -2.13
N GLN A 35 -9.51 12.52 -3.45
CA GLN A 35 -10.35 13.36 -4.31
C GLN A 35 -11.82 13.29 -3.88
N LYS A 36 -12.34 12.09 -3.62
CA LYS A 36 -13.71 11.87 -3.12
C LYS A 36 -13.99 12.62 -1.81
N MET A 37 -12.98 12.77 -0.96
CA MET A 37 -13.09 13.51 0.30
C MET A 37 -12.83 15.02 0.14
N GLY A 38 -12.58 15.49 -1.08
CA GLY A 38 -12.36 16.92 -1.36
C GLY A 38 -10.96 17.42 -1.04
N ALA A 39 -9.96 16.55 -0.95
CA ALA A 39 -8.57 16.95 -0.80
C ALA A 39 -7.98 17.48 -2.12
N HIS A 40 -7.05 18.44 -2.04
CA HIS A 40 -6.27 18.92 -3.18
C HIS A 40 -5.01 18.05 -3.33
N VAL A 41 -5.04 17.11 -4.26
CA VAL A 41 -3.95 16.14 -4.44
C VAL A 41 -2.97 16.62 -5.50
N THR A 42 -1.69 16.69 -5.15
CA THR A 42 -0.57 16.79 -6.09
C THR A 42 0.20 15.47 -6.07
N GLY A 43 0.16 14.75 -7.17
CA GLY A 43 0.86 13.48 -7.35
C GLY A 43 2.22 13.66 -8.03
N PHE A 44 3.22 12.90 -7.61
CA PHE A 44 4.54 12.83 -8.21
C PHE A 44 4.95 11.36 -8.42
N ALA A 45 5.13 10.92 -9.65
CA ALA A 45 5.49 9.54 -9.99
C ALA A 45 6.06 9.43 -11.40
N LEU A 46 6.61 8.26 -11.72
CA LEU A 46 6.84 7.86 -13.11
C LEU A 46 5.50 7.65 -13.83
N THR A 47 5.52 7.47 -15.14
CA THR A 47 4.35 7.04 -15.92
C THR A 47 3.77 5.73 -15.37
N PRO A 48 2.49 5.41 -15.61
CA PRO A 48 1.89 4.15 -15.19
C PRO A 48 2.75 2.95 -15.57
N PRO A 49 2.98 1.99 -14.64
CA PRO A 49 3.91 0.88 -14.86
C PRO A 49 3.33 -0.26 -15.73
N THR A 50 2.02 -0.23 -16.01
CA THR A 50 1.31 -1.26 -16.79
C THR A 50 0.32 -0.62 -17.75
N THR A 51 0.00 -1.36 -18.82
CA THR A 51 -1.11 -1.06 -19.71
C THR A 51 -1.94 -2.35 -19.86
N PRO A 52 -3.22 -2.36 -19.41
CA PRO A 52 -3.94 -1.26 -18.76
C PRO A 52 -3.39 -0.88 -17.38
N SER A 53 -3.81 0.29 -16.85
CA SER A 53 -3.48 0.75 -15.50
C SER A 53 -4.72 1.35 -14.82
N LEU A 54 -4.85 1.19 -13.51
CA LEU A 54 -5.96 1.80 -12.77
C LEU A 54 -5.98 3.32 -12.92
N PHE A 55 -4.79 3.93 -13.04
CA PHE A 55 -4.66 5.37 -13.22
C PHE A 55 -5.37 5.87 -14.49
N GLU A 56 -5.28 5.10 -15.57
CA GLU A 56 -5.92 5.42 -16.85
C GLU A 56 -7.38 4.97 -16.88
N GLU A 57 -7.65 3.71 -16.51
CA GLU A 57 -8.99 3.11 -16.56
C GLU A 57 -10.02 3.86 -15.68
N ALA A 58 -9.59 4.31 -14.50
CA ALA A 58 -10.44 5.11 -13.62
C ALA A 58 -10.25 6.62 -13.77
N ARG A 59 -9.55 7.09 -14.81
CA ARG A 59 -9.33 8.52 -15.09
C ARG A 59 -8.88 9.33 -13.87
N VAL A 60 -7.97 8.77 -13.07
CA VAL A 60 -7.54 9.31 -11.77
C VAL A 60 -7.02 10.74 -11.86
N VAL A 61 -6.41 11.10 -12.99
CA VAL A 61 -5.85 12.45 -13.24
C VAL A 61 -6.90 13.56 -13.20
N GLY A 62 -8.18 13.24 -13.44
CA GLY A 62 -9.24 14.25 -13.62
C GLY A 62 -9.48 15.17 -12.42
N GLY A 63 -9.14 14.75 -11.21
CA GLY A 63 -9.36 15.51 -9.98
C GLY A 63 -8.07 15.89 -9.21
N MET A 64 -6.88 15.85 -9.86
CA MET A 64 -5.61 16.13 -9.21
C MET A 64 -4.60 16.83 -10.12
N THR A 65 -3.54 17.39 -9.52
CA THR A 65 -2.35 17.79 -10.26
C THR A 65 -1.41 16.58 -10.33
N SER A 66 -1.12 16.10 -11.54
CA SER A 66 -0.23 14.97 -11.80
C SER A 66 1.09 15.47 -12.38
N ILE A 67 2.20 15.19 -11.67
CA ILE A 67 3.56 15.53 -12.08
C ILE A 67 4.30 14.22 -12.37
N ILE A 68 4.74 14.06 -13.62
CA ILE A 68 5.59 12.93 -14.00
C ILE A 68 7.05 13.26 -13.67
N GLY A 69 7.66 12.44 -12.83
CA GLY A 69 9.04 12.63 -12.38
C GLY A 69 9.57 11.45 -11.58
N ASP A 70 10.88 11.39 -11.43
CA ASP A 70 11.58 10.32 -10.73
C ASP A 70 12.02 10.79 -9.34
N ILE A 71 11.68 10.03 -8.29
CA ILE A 71 12.09 10.34 -6.90
C ILE A 71 13.62 10.24 -6.69
N ARG A 72 14.34 9.61 -7.61
CA ARG A 72 15.79 9.58 -7.62
C ARG A 72 16.40 10.94 -8.00
N ASP A 73 15.65 11.77 -8.74
CA ASP A 73 16.03 13.15 -9.01
C ASP A 73 15.61 14.06 -7.84
N ARG A 74 16.56 14.28 -6.94
CA ARG A 74 16.35 15.06 -5.73
C ARG A 74 15.82 16.46 -6.00
N GLU A 75 16.40 17.16 -6.99
CA GLU A 75 16.08 18.57 -7.25
C GLU A 75 14.69 18.72 -7.85
N VAL A 76 14.30 17.80 -8.75
CA VAL A 76 12.97 17.79 -9.37
C VAL A 76 11.91 17.48 -8.31
N LEU A 77 12.14 16.47 -7.47
CA LEU A 77 11.23 16.11 -6.38
C LEU A 77 11.06 17.25 -5.38
N GLU A 78 12.17 17.88 -4.95
CA GLU A 78 12.16 18.98 -3.99
C GLU A 78 11.38 20.19 -4.55
N ARG A 79 11.65 20.60 -5.80
CA ARG A 79 10.92 21.69 -6.45
C ARG A 79 9.43 21.40 -6.54
N ALA A 80 9.06 20.19 -6.92
CA ALA A 80 7.65 19.77 -7.04
C ALA A 80 6.94 19.83 -5.70
N LEU A 81 7.56 19.31 -4.63
CA LEU A 81 6.97 19.29 -3.29
C LEU A 81 6.83 20.72 -2.73
N LEU A 82 7.88 21.56 -2.86
CA LEU A 82 7.83 22.93 -2.37
C LEU A 82 6.81 23.78 -3.14
N ALA A 83 6.68 23.58 -4.45
CA ALA A 83 5.67 24.28 -5.27
C ALA A 83 4.23 23.87 -4.92
N ALA A 84 4.00 22.61 -4.52
CA ALA A 84 2.70 22.11 -4.09
C ALA A 84 2.30 22.63 -2.69
N ASP A 85 3.23 23.12 -1.88
CA ASP A 85 3.04 23.59 -0.51
C ASP A 85 2.10 22.70 0.32
N PRO A 86 2.40 21.39 0.44
CA PRO A 86 1.47 20.45 1.05
C PRO A 86 1.42 20.59 2.58
N GLU A 87 0.28 20.22 3.14
CA GLU A 87 0.08 20.04 4.57
C GLU A 87 0.36 18.60 5.00
N ILE A 88 0.09 17.65 4.10
CA ILE A 88 0.28 16.22 4.32
C ILE A 88 1.08 15.62 3.16
N VAL A 89 2.04 14.75 3.48
CA VAL A 89 2.83 14.01 2.50
C VAL A 89 2.64 12.51 2.71
N ILE A 90 2.34 11.77 1.63
CA ILE A 90 2.24 10.31 1.66
C ILE A 90 3.21 9.76 0.61
N HIS A 91 4.23 9.02 1.07
CA HIS A 91 5.29 8.49 0.23
C HIS A 91 5.01 7.01 -0.10
N MET A 92 4.58 6.76 -1.34
CA MET A 92 4.27 5.41 -1.83
C MET A 92 5.09 4.99 -3.05
N ALA A 93 5.84 5.92 -3.67
CA ALA A 93 6.72 5.59 -4.79
C ALA A 93 7.81 4.63 -4.36
N ALA A 94 7.95 3.53 -5.07
CA ALA A 94 8.96 2.50 -4.81
C ALA A 94 9.14 1.62 -6.04
N GLN A 95 10.27 0.91 -6.13
CA GLN A 95 10.40 -0.32 -6.91
C GLN A 95 9.80 -1.45 -6.03
N PRO A 96 8.62 -2.04 -6.38
CA PRO A 96 7.88 -2.90 -5.46
C PRO A 96 8.03 -4.41 -5.73
N LEU A 97 8.76 -4.80 -6.76
CA LEU A 97 8.82 -6.17 -7.25
C LEU A 97 10.09 -6.88 -6.76
N VAL A 98 9.92 -8.01 -6.07
CA VAL A 98 11.04 -8.81 -5.55
C VAL A 98 11.93 -9.31 -6.70
N ARG A 99 11.35 -9.86 -7.77
CA ARG A 99 12.14 -10.38 -8.90
C ARG A 99 12.96 -9.28 -9.58
N ALA A 100 12.35 -8.17 -9.92
CA ALA A 100 13.05 -7.03 -10.50
C ALA A 100 14.19 -6.50 -9.61
N SER A 101 14.13 -6.71 -8.29
CA SER A 101 15.21 -6.32 -7.39
C SER A 101 16.45 -7.20 -7.49
N TYR A 102 16.31 -8.45 -7.94
CA TYR A 102 17.46 -9.30 -8.26
C TYR A 102 18.12 -8.90 -9.58
N ASP A 103 17.31 -8.43 -10.54
CA ASP A 103 17.82 -7.98 -11.84
C ASP A 103 18.53 -6.62 -11.75
N ASP A 104 17.98 -5.69 -10.95
CA ASP A 104 18.55 -4.35 -10.70
C ASP A 104 18.55 -3.99 -9.22
N PRO A 105 19.46 -4.53 -8.42
CA PRO A 105 19.58 -4.17 -7.00
C PRO A 105 19.99 -2.70 -6.80
N VAL A 106 20.85 -2.15 -7.64
CA VAL A 106 21.31 -0.75 -7.53
C VAL A 106 20.15 0.21 -7.72
N GLY A 107 19.36 0.05 -8.77
CA GLY A 107 18.14 0.85 -9.00
C GLY A 107 17.11 0.68 -7.90
N THR A 108 16.99 -0.52 -7.32
CA THR A 108 16.10 -0.80 -6.19
C THR A 108 16.50 0.01 -4.96
N TYR A 109 17.78 0.00 -4.56
CA TYR A 109 18.26 0.81 -3.43
C TYR A 109 18.21 2.30 -3.74
N ALA A 110 18.59 2.72 -4.95
CA ALA A 110 18.50 4.13 -5.35
C ALA A 110 17.06 4.65 -5.25
N THR A 111 16.07 3.85 -5.65
CA THR A 111 14.66 4.23 -5.58
C THR A 111 14.14 4.17 -4.14
N ASN A 112 14.28 3.02 -3.47
CA ASN A 112 13.58 2.78 -2.21
C ASN A 112 14.26 3.45 -1.01
N VAL A 113 15.59 3.54 -1.01
CA VAL A 113 16.35 4.14 0.09
C VAL A 113 16.65 5.60 -0.21
N MET A 114 17.34 5.88 -1.32
CA MET A 114 17.72 7.26 -1.63
C MET A 114 16.52 8.11 -2.00
N GLY A 115 15.51 7.57 -2.71
CA GLY A 115 14.25 8.26 -2.95
C GLY A 115 13.54 8.66 -1.66
N THR A 116 13.54 7.80 -0.62
CA THR A 116 13.02 8.13 0.71
C THR A 116 13.84 9.24 1.38
N VAL A 117 15.19 9.20 1.28
CA VAL A 117 16.06 10.29 1.78
C VAL A 117 15.74 11.60 1.08
N HIS A 118 15.60 11.61 -0.24
CA HIS A 118 15.29 12.80 -1.03
C HIS A 118 13.97 13.42 -0.61
N LEU A 119 12.93 12.58 -0.42
CA LEU A 119 11.63 13.04 0.05
C LEU A 119 11.72 13.66 1.45
N LEU A 120 12.35 12.97 2.40
CA LEU A 120 12.47 13.46 3.78
C LEU A 120 13.27 14.77 3.86
N GLU A 121 14.28 14.96 2.99
CA GLU A 121 14.98 16.24 2.85
C GLU A 121 14.08 17.35 2.29
N ALA A 122 13.22 17.03 1.31
CA ALA A 122 12.24 17.97 0.79
C ALA A 122 11.20 18.36 1.87
N VAL A 123 10.70 17.38 2.63
CA VAL A 123 9.78 17.61 3.77
C VAL A 123 10.45 18.49 4.84
N ARG A 124 11.73 18.28 5.13
CA ARG A 124 12.47 19.08 6.11
C ARG A 124 12.56 20.57 5.73
N LYS A 125 12.56 20.88 4.44
CA LYS A 125 12.59 22.26 3.91
C LYS A 125 11.20 22.88 3.77
N ALA A 126 10.15 22.07 3.70
CA ALA A 126 8.79 22.52 3.52
C ALA A 126 8.19 23.04 4.83
N CYS A 127 7.78 24.31 4.86
CA CYS A 127 7.25 24.95 6.07
C CYS A 127 5.79 24.57 6.36
N GLY A 128 5.03 24.13 5.35
CA GLY A 128 3.59 23.82 5.44
C GLY A 128 3.29 22.40 5.94
N VAL A 129 4.23 21.45 5.81
CA VAL A 129 4.00 20.06 6.16
C VAL A 129 3.81 19.87 7.66
N ARG A 130 2.73 19.20 8.03
CA ARG A 130 2.41 18.81 9.41
C ARG A 130 2.46 17.31 9.64
N ALA A 131 2.12 16.51 8.63
CA ALA A 131 2.13 15.05 8.71
C ALA A 131 2.82 14.45 7.49
N ALA A 132 3.71 13.47 7.68
CA ALA A 132 4.27 12.69 6.59
C ALA A 132 4.28 11.20 6.94
N CYS A 133 3.73 10.40 6.03
CA CYS A 133 3.65 8.93 6.13
C CYS A 133 4.53 8.30 5.05
N VAL A 134 5.51 7.50 5.45
CA VAL A 134 6.37 6.70 4.55
C VAL A 134 5.86 5.28 4.51
N VAL A 135 5.38 4.85 3.34
CA VAL A 135 4.82 3.50 3.16
C VAL A 135 5.93 2.51 2.84
N THR A 136 6.02 1.47 3.67
CA THR A 136 6.96 0.37 3.51
C THR A 136 6.23 -0.97 3.32
N THR A 137 6.72 -2.06 3.89
CA THR A 137 6.20 -3.41 3.68
C THR A 137 6.38 -4.27 4.94
N ASP A 138 5.61 -5.34 5.05
CA ASP A 138 5.82 -6.44 6.01
C ASP A 138 7.17 -7.16 5.80
N LYS A 139 7.71 -7.13 4.59
CA LYS A 139 8.99 -7.76 4.23
C LYS A 139 10.22 -7.02 4.77
N CYS A 140 10.04 -5.89 5.45
CA CYS A 140 11.14 -5.15 6.09
C CYS A 140 11.73 -5.85 7.32
N TYR A 141 11.02 -6.82 7.88
CA TYR A 141 11.48 -7.56 9.05
C TYR A 141 12.51 -8.64 8.71
N GLU A 142 13.38 -8.94 9.69
CA GLU A 142 14.21 -10.15 9.68
C GLU A 142 13.30 -11.37 9.85
N ASN A 143 12.87 -11.95 8.72
CA ASN A 143 11.86 -13.02 8.75
C ASN A 143 12.45 -14.34 9.23
N ARG A 144 12.01 -14.82 10.39
CA ARG A 144 12.36 -16.10 11.00
C ARG A 144 11.25 -17.15 10.84
N GLU A 145 10.24 -16.84 10.05
CA GLU A 145 9.10 -17.73 9.77
C GLU A 145 8.35 -18.20 11.03
N TRP A 146 8.22 -17.30 12.01
CA TRP A 146 7.49 -17.57 13.24
C TRP A 146 5.99 -17.69 13.00
N ALA A 147 5.33 -18.46 13.90
CA ALA A 147 3.88 -18.67 13.84
C ALA A 147 3.06 -17.40 14.23
N TRP A 148 3.65 -16.45 14.93
CA TRP A 148 3.02 -15.18 15.34
C TRP A 148 3.39 -14.05 14.40
N GLY A 149 2.57 -12.98 14.45
CA GLY A 149 2.80 -11.77 13.65
C GLY A 149 3.98 -10.94 14.16
N TYR A 150 4.71 -10.31 13.24
CA TYR A 150 5.79 -9.37 13.56
C TYR A 150 5.25 -8.08 14.14
N ARG A 151 5.90 -7.59 15.23
CA ARG A 151 5.63 -6.31 15.88
C ARG A 151 6.58 -5.23 15.39
N GLU A 152 6.18 -3.98 15.61
CA GLU A 152 6.90 -2.83 15.06
C GLU A 152 8.31 -2.64 15.62
N ASP A 153 8.61 -3.17 16.79
CA ASP A 153 9.91 -3.10 17.49
C ASP A 153 10.85 -4.29 17.20
N GLU A 154 10.40 -5.26 16.38
CA GLU A 154 11.25 -6.39 16.01
C GLU A 154 12.29 -6.03 14.95
N ALA A 155 13.32 -6.88 14.82
CA ALA A 155 14.49 -6.61 14.00
C ALA A 155 14.13 -6.37 12.52
N MET A 156 14.72 -5.34 11.96
CA MET A 156 14.69 -5.10 10.51
C MET A 156 15.70 -6.00 9.79
N GLY A 157 15.36 -6.43 8.58
CA GLY A 157 16.21 -7.32 7.78
C GLY A 157 15.80 -7.29 6.31
N GLY A 158 15.44 -8.44 5.79
CA GLY A 158 15.04 -8.66 4.42
C GLY A 158 16.09 -9.47 3.66
N TYR A 159 15.68 -10.63 3.17
CA TYR A 159 16.56 -11.58 2.48
C TYR A 159 16.93 -11.10 1.07
N ASP A 160 15.98 -10.56 0.34
CA ASP A 160 16.18 -10.08 -1.03
C ASP A 160 16.42 -8.56 -1.07
N PRO A 161 16.95 -8.00 -2.18
CA PRO A 161 17.26 -6.57 -2.28
C PRO A 161 16.04 -5.66 -2.09
N TYR A 162 14.84 -6.07 -2.55
CA TYR A 162 13.61 -5.30 -2.31
C TYR A 162 13.27 -5.25 -0.82
N SER A 163 13.19 -6.40 -0.18
CA SER A 163 12.86 -6.54 1.25
C SER A 163 13.85 -5.76 2.12
N ASN A 164 15.15 -5.93 1.86
CA ASN A 164 16.21 -5.21 2.54
C ASN A 164 16.14 -3.69 2.31
N SER A 165 15.89 -3.25 1.07
CA SER A 165 15.75 -1.82 0.77
C SER A 165 14.59 -1.16 1.55
N LYS A 166 13.53 -1.91 1.81
CA LYS A 166 12.40 -1.44 2.62
C LYS A 166 12.74 -1.41 4.12
N GLY A 167 13.53 -2.36 4.62
CA GLY A 167 14.13 -2.30 5.95
C GLY A 167 15.05 -1.08 6.13
N CYS A 168 15.89 -0.80 5.13
CA CYS A 168 16.71 0.41 5.11
C CYS A 168 15.86 1.70 5.10
N ALA A 169 14.75 1.74 4.33
CA ALA A 169 13.84 2.89 4.33
C ALA A 169 13.18 3.11 5.71
N GLU A 170 12.85 2.05 6.45
CA GLU A 170 12.39 2.13 7.85
C GLU A 170 13.47 2.75 8.76
N LEU A 171 14.71 2.27 8.66
CA LEU A 171 15.83 2.79 9.45
C LEU A 171 16.12 4.27 9.14
N VAL A 172 16.10 4.64 7.85
CA VAL A 172 16.23 6.04 7.41
C VAL A 172 15.09 6.89 7.99
N THR A 173 13.84 6.45 7.86
CA THR A 173 12.68 7.18 8.38
C THR A 173 12.77 7.37 9.88
N SER A 174 13.16 6.32 10.62
CA SER A 174 13.36 6.37 12.07
C SER A 174 14.48 7.32 12.47
N ALA A 175 15.61 7.33 11.73
CA ALA A 175 16.73 8.25 11.97
C ALA A 175 16.31 9.71 11.75
N TYR A 176 15.64 9.99 10.63
CA TYR A 176 15.14 11.34 10.32
C TYR A 176 14.11 11.81 11.34
N ARG A 177 13.15 10.98 11.72
CA ARG A 177 12.16 11.30 12.75
C ARG A 177 12.81 11.76 14.05
N ARG A 178 13.81 11.04 14.53
CA ARG A 178 14.49 11.35 15.79
C ARG A 178 15.45 12.53 15.68
N SER A 179 16.09 12.72 14.52
CA SER A 179 17.15 13.74 14.37
C SER A 179 16.61 15.11 13.95
N PHE A 180 15.52 15.15 13.15
CA PHE A 180 15.09 16.39 12.49
C PHE A 180 13.62 16.74 12.73
N PHE A 181 12.78 15.78 13.11
CA PHE A 181 11.33 15.95 13.23
C PHE A 181 10.80 15.81 14.65
N GLY A 182 11.68 15.91 15.65
CA GLY A 182 11.33 16.00 17.06
C GLY A 182 11.33 17.45 17.59
N GLY A 183 10.77 17.67 18.76
CA GLY A 183 10.83 18.93 19.48
C GLY A 183 10.09 20.07 18.77
N ALA A 184 10.83 21.08 18.29
CA ALA A 184 10.26 22.27 17.65
C ALA A 184 9.82 22.09 16.19
N SER A 185 10.03 20.93 15.58
CA SER A 185 9.58 20.66 14.21
C SER A 185 8.05 20.69 14.14
N LYS A 186 7.51 21.28 13.07
CA LYS A 186 6.06 21.28 12.81
C LYS A 186 5.59 19.96 12.18
N ALA A 187 6.46 19.26 11.43
CA ALA A 187 6.12 18.01 10.77
C ALA A 187 6.32 16.81 11.70
N ALA A 188 5.33 15.93 11.74
CA ALA A 188 5.41 14.63 12.39
C ALA A 188 5.54 13.52 11.33
N ILE A 189 6.46 12.57 11.55
CA ILE A 189 6.81 11.54 10.57
C ILE A 189 6.49 10.16 11.14
N ALA A 190 5.79 9.35 10.35
CA ALA A 190 5.56 7.94 10.65
C ALA A 190 5.92 7.05 9.46
N SER A 191 6.18 5.77 9.72
CA SER A 191 6.21 4.74 8.70
C SER A 191 4.99 3.81 8.84
N ALA A 192 4.52 3.29 7.71
CA ALA A 192 3.36 2.41 7.62
C ALA A 192 3.73 1.15 6.84
N ARG A 193 3.69 0.01 7.52
CA ARG A 193 4.01 -1.32 6.99
C ARG A 193 2.72 -2.04 6.64
N ALA A 194 2.66 -2.64 5.47
CA ALA A 194 1.53 -3.44 5.05
C ALA A 194 1.99 -4.68 4.30
N GLY A 195 1.25 -5.76 4.46
CA GLY A 195 1.49 -7.03 3.79
C GLY A 195 0.97 -7.07 2.35
N ASN A 196 0.67 -8.26 1.87
CA ASN A 196 0.21 -8.52 0.51
C ASN A 196 -1.12 -7.81 0.23
N VAL A 197 -1.04 -6.74 -0.52
CA VAL A 197 -2.19 -5.88 -0.85
C VAL A 197 -2.75 -6.27 -2.20
N ILE A 198 -4.05 -6.60 -2.23
CA ILE A 198 -4.80 -7.05 -3.41
C ILE A 198 -6.02 -6.15 -3.67
N GLY A 199 -6.47 -6.07 -4.91
CA GLY A 199 -7.63 -5.24 -5.27
C GLY A 199 -7.86 -5.23 -6.78
N GLY A 200 -9.00 -4.74 -7.20
CA GLY A 200 -9.27 -4.48 -8.61
C GLY A 200 -8.33 -3.40 -9.17
N GLY A 201 -7.95 -3.53 -10.45
CA GLY A 201 -7.07 -2.56 -11.11
C GLY A 201 -5.58 -2.78 -10.87
N ASP A 202 -5.15 -3.95 -10.43
CA ASP A 202 -3.74 -4.37 -10.46
C ASP A 202 -3.49 -5.27 -11.68
N TRP A 203 -2.54 -4.89 -12.53
CA TRP A 203 -2.10 -5.67 -13.70
C TRP A 203 -0.61 -6.03 -13.67
N ALA A 204 0.05 -5.78 -12.54
CA ALA A 204 1.49 -6.03 -12.44
C ALA A 204 1.81 -7.51 -12.70
N ALA A 205 2.90 -7.75 -13.42
CA ALA A 205 3.44 -9.09 -13.62
C ALA A 205 3.98 -9.66 -12.30
N ASP A 206 4.08 -10.99 -12.23
CA ASP A 206 4.61 -11.72 -11.07
C ASP A 206 3.84 -11.49 -9.76
N ARG A 207 2.58 -11.07 -9.84
CA ARG A 207 1.67 -10.97 -8.70
C ARG A 207 0.54 -11.97 -8.82
N LEU A 208 0.22 -12.62 -7.69
CA LEU A 208 -0.73 -13.73 -7.63
C LEU A 208 -2.09 -13.39 -8.25
N ILE A 209 -2.72 -12.29 -7.82
CA ILE A 209 -4.08 -11.94 -8.27
C ILE A 209 -4.14 -11.63 -9.78
N PRO A 210 -3.27 -10.76 -10.34
CA PRO A 210 -3.19 -10.58 -11.78
C PRO A 210 -2.92 -11.87 -12.57
N ASP A 211 -2.06 -12.77 -12.05
CA ASP A 211 -1.76 -14.03 -12.71
C ASP A 211 -2.97 -14.97 -12.72
N ILE A 212 -3.73 -15.04 -11.61
CA ILE A 212 -4.99 -15.79 -11.54
C ILE A 212 -5.99 -15.25 -12.57
N LEU A 213 -6.23 -13.93 -12.59
CA LEU A 213 -7.19 -13.31 -13.51
C LEU A 213 -6.81 -13.59 -14.97
N ARG A 214 -5.54 -13.48 -15.34
CA ARG A 214 -5.06 -13.81 -16.69
C ARG A 214 -5.26 -15.28 -17.05
N ALA A 215 -5.07 -16.21 -16.13
CA ALA A 215 -5.26 -17.64 -16.36
C ALA A 215 -6.75 -17.98 -16.54
N VAL A 216 -7.62 -17.52 -15.63
CA VAL A 216 -9.06 -17.81 -15.71
C VAL A 216 -9.72 -17.17 -16.94
N GLU A 217 -9.25 -16.01 -17.41
CA GLU A 217 -9.72 -15.40 -18.66
C GLU A 217 -9.42 -16.25 -19.90
N LYS A 218 -8.31 -16.97 -19.87
CA LYS A 218 -7.90 -17.86 -20.96
C LYS A 218 -8.46 -19.28 -20.84
N GLY A 219 -9.11 -19.61 -19.71
CA GLY A 219 -9.52 -20.96 -19.38
C GLY A 219 -8.33 -21.90 -19.13
N GLU A 220 -7.18 -21.36 -18.68
CA GLU A 220 -5.97 -22.09 -18.38
C GLU A 220 -5.83 -22.33 -16.87
N PRO A 221 -5.19 -23.46 -16.43
CA PRO A 221 -4.87 -23.66 -15.02
C PRO A 221 -3.94 -22.55 -14.48
N VAL A 222 -4.22 -22.10 -13.26
CA VAL A 222 -3.35 -21.11 -12.58
C VAL A 222 -2.05 -21.80 -12.17
N LEU A 223 -0.90 -21.23 -12.56
CA LEU A 223 0.40 -21.76 -12.19
C LEU A 223 0.85 -21.20 -10.83
N ILE A 224 0.99 -22.07 -9.83
CA ILE A 224 1.36 -21.67 -8.45
C ILE A 224 2.76 -22.19 -8.09
N ARG A 225 3.62 -21.30 -7.64
CA ARG A 225 5.00 -21.65 -7.23
C ARG A 225 5.04 -22.25 -5.83
N ASN A 226 4.38 -21.62 -4.86
CA ASN A 226 4.39 -22.04 -3.47
C ASN A 226 2.96 -22.09 -2.88
N PRO A 227 2.21 -23.19 -3.12
CA PRO A 227 0.79 -23.27 -2.75
C PRO A 227 0.54 -23.19 -1.25
N LEU A 228 1.49 -23.63 -0.41
CA LEU A 228 1.35 -23.65 1.04
C LEU A 228 1.85 -22.39 1.74
N ALA A 229 2.41 -21.42 0.99
CA ALA A 229 2.91 -20.18 1.59
C ALA A 229 1.75 -19.35 2.18
N ILE A 230 1.89 -18.94 3.42
CA ILE A 230 0.94 -18.09 4.15
C ILE A 230 1.43 -16.64 4.11
N ARG A 231 0.52 -15.73 3.73
CA ARG A 231 0.80 -14.30 3.64
C ARG A 231 -0.35 -13.49 4.24
N PRO A 232 -0.08 -12.28 4.73
CA PRO A 232 -1.09 -11.37 5.29
C PRO A 232 -1.85 -10.64 4.17
N TRP A 233 -2.72 -11.38 3.44
CA TRP A 233 -3.51 -10.85 2.35
C TRP A 233 -4.59 -9.90 2.84
N GLN A 234 -4.70 -8.74 2.20
CA GLN A 234 -5.73 -7.76 2.53
C GLN A 234 -6.13 -6.92 1.32
N HIS A 235 -7.40 -6.48 1.31
CA HIS A 235 -7.86 -5.56 0.26
C HIS A 235 -7.09 -4.24 0.30
N VAL A 236 -6.88 -3.60 -0.85
CA VAL A 236 -6.11 -2.36 -0.98
C VAL A 236 -6.66 -1.23 -0.10
N LEU A 237 -7.96 -1.17 0.09
CA LEU A 237 -8.60 -0.15 0.90
C LEU A 237 -8.32 -0.31 2.41
N GLU A 238 -7.95 -1.50 2.87
CA GLU A 238 -7.58 -1.72 4.27
C GLU A 238 -6.34 -0.92 4.67
N PRO A 239 -5.15 -1.15 4.10
CA PRO A 239 -3.98 -0.39 4.49
C PRO A 239 -4.11 1.09 4.09
N LEU A 240 -4.83 1.44 3.02
CA LEU A 240 -5.09 2.84 2.67
C LEU A 240 -5.90 3.55 3.75
N SER A 241 -6.92 2.89 4.33
CA SER A 241 -7.64 3.42 5.48
C SER A 241 -6.71 3.66 6.66
N GLY A 242 -5.79 2.72 6.91
CA GLY A 242 -4.78 2.84 7.95
C GLY A 242 -3.83 4.02 7.74
N TYR A 243 -3.37 4.24 6.51
CA TYR A 243 -2.50 5.39 6.19
C TYR A 243 -3.20 6.73 6.37
N LEU A 244 -4.46 6.80 5.96
CA LEU A 244 -5.29 8.00 6.14
C LEU A 244 -5.53 8.28 7.64
N THR A 245 -5.91 7.27 8.42
CA THR A 245 -6.08 7.37 9.87
C THR A 245 -4.77 7.76 10.57
N LEU A 246 -3.63 7.20 10.14
CA LEU A 246 -2.31 7.56 10.68
C LEU A 246 -1.96 9.02 10.40
N CYS A 247 -2.24 9.53 9.19
CA CYS A 247 -2.01 10.93 8.87
C CYS A 247 -2.92 11.87 9.70
N GLN A 248 -4.17 11.50 9.97
CA GLN A 248 -5.04 12.22 10.89
C GLN A 248 -4.48 12.24 12.32
N ALA A 249 -3.99 11.09 12.79
CA ALA A 249 -3.37 10.98 14.11
C ALA A 249 -2.07 11.81 14.22
N LEU A 250 -1.19 11.77 13.20
CA LEU A 250 0.01 12.61 13.12
C LEU A 250 -0.32 14.11 13.20
N TRP A 251 -1.44 14.51 12.60
CA TRP A 251 -1.90 15.89 12.62
C TRP A 251 -2.38 16.34 13.99
N HIS A 252 -3.11 15.49 14.71
CA HIS A 252 -3.77 15.83 15.97
C HIS A 252 -2.96 15.50 17.21
N ASP A 253 -2.25 14.36 17.18
CA ASP A 253 -1.45 13.86 18.31
C ASP A 253 -0.11 13.26 17.82
N PRO A 254 0.82 14.11 17.39
CA PRO A 254 2.12 13.66 16.89
C PRO A 254 2.93 12.88 17.94
N ALA A 255 2.70 13.12 19.24
CA ALA A 255 3.43 12.43 20.31
C ALA A 255 3.12 10.92 20.36
N VAL A 256 1.89 10.56 20.02
CA VAL A 256 1.46 9.15 19.93
C VAL A 256 1.75 8.56 18.56
N ALA A 257 1.48 9.33 17.50
CA ALA A 257 1.44 8.80 16.14
C ALA A 257 2.79 8.76 15.41
N ALA A 258 3.78 9.58 15.82
CA ALA A 258 5.08 9.67 15.14
C ALA A 258 5.96 8.44 15.43
N ASP A 259 5.58 7.30 14.87
CA ASP A 259 6.28 6.03 15.04
C ASP A 259 6.07 5.11 13.81
N ALA A 260 6.53 3.86 13.88
CA ALA A 260 6.23 2.81 12.92
C ALA A 260 4.91 2.12 13.25
N TRP A 261 4.13 1.75 12.22
CA TRP A 261 2.81 1.14 12.38
C TRP A 261 2.59 -0.01 11.39
N ASN A 262 2.07 -1.13 11.90
CA ASN A 262 1.64 -2.27 11.09
C ASN A 262 0.17 -2.16 10.73
N PHE A 263 -0.15 -2.36 9.44
CA PHE A 263 -1.50 -2.48 8.92
C PHE A 263 -1.64 -3.81 8.20
N GLY A 264 -2.30 -4.76 8.82
CA GLY A 264 -2.47 -6.13 8.33
C GLY A 264 -3.90 -6.64 8.47
N PRO A 265 -4.20 -7.81 7.89
CA PRO A 265 -5.48 -8.46 8.04
C PRO A 265 -5.66 -9.02 9.46
N ARG A 266 -6.81 -9.62 9.71
CA ARG A 266 -7.03 -10.44 10.89
C ARG A 266 -6.25 -11.74 10.77
N ASP A 267 -6.02 -12.39 11.90
CA ASP A 267 -5.24 -13.64 11.93
C ASP A 267 -5.94 -14.78 11.14
N GLU A 268 -7.26 -14.83 11.17
CA GLU A 268 -8.08 -15.77 10.40
C GLU A 268 -8.02 -15.56 8.88
N ASP A 269 -7.64 -14.40 8.40
CA ASP A 269 -7.47 -14.07 6.99
C ASP A 269 -6.05 -14.42 6.47
N ALA A 270 -5.16 -14.93 7.32
CA ALA A 270 -3.85 -15.42 6.91
C ALA A 270 -3.96 -16.82 6.30
N GLN A 271 -4.28 -16.88 5.02
CA GLN A 271 -4.57 -18.12 4.27
C GLN A 271 -3.43 -18.51 3.32
N PRO A 272 -3.28 -19.81 3.01
CA PRO A 272 -2.31 -20.26 2.02
C PRO A 272 -2.69 -19.84 0.61
N VAL A 273 -1.69 -19.71 -0.26
CA VAL A 273 -1.87 -19.29 -1.65
C VAL A 273 -2.87 -20.15 -2.40
N GLN A 274 -2.83 -21.50 -2.23
CA GLN A 274 -3.78 -22.40 -2.89
C GLN A 274 -5.25 -22.07 -2.53
N TRP A 275 -5.54 -21.73 -1.28
CA TRP A 275 -6.88 -21.35 -0.84
C TRP A 275 -7.40 -20.13 -1.59
N ILE A 276 -6.51 -19.13 -1.81
CA ILE A 276 -6.86 -17.90 -2.55
C ILE A 276 -7.21 -18.23 -4.00
N VAL A 277 -6.39 -19.06 -4.65
CA VAL A 277 -6.63 -19.47 -6.04
C VAL A 277 -7.95 -20.23 -6.17
N GLU A 278 -8.19 -21.20 -5.29
CA GLU A 278 -9.43 -21.98 -5.26
C GLU A 278 -10.65 -21.07 -5.10
N ARG A 279 -10.61 -20.12 -4.17
CA ARG A 279 -11.70 -19.17 -3.94
C ARG A 279 -11.93 -18.22 -5.12
N MET A 280 -10.87 -17.76 -5.78
CA MET A 280 -11.02 -16.89 -6.94
C MET A 280 -11.57 -17.66 -8.15
N CYS A 281 -11.11 -18.88 -8.40
CA CYS A 281 -11.67 -19.74 -9.46
C CYS A 281 -13.16 -20.04 -9.20
N GLU A 282 -13.53 -20.36 -7.96
CA GLU A 282 -14.93 -20.56 -7.55
C GLU A 282 -15.76 -19.30 -7.80
N ALA A 283 -15.30 -18.13 -7.35
CA ALA A 283 -15.98 -16.85 -7.55
C ALA A 283 -16.06 -16.45 -9.03
N TRP A 284 -15.10 -16.84 -9.84
CA TRP A 284 -15.12 -16.65 -11.29
C TRP A 284 -16.13 -17.58 -11.97
N GLY A 285 -16.49 -18.69 -11.34
CA GLY A 285 -17.40 -19.68 -11.91
C GLY A 285 -16.72 -20.59 -12.92
N ASP A 286 -15.41 -20.75 -12.84
CA ASP A 286 -14.60 -21.62 -13.68
C ASP A 286 -14.01 -22.77 -12.87
N SER A 287 -13.86 -23.93 -13.51
CA SER A 287 -13.22 -25.12 -12.95
C SER A 287 -11.76 -25.27 -13.36
N ALA A 288 -11.12 -24.23 -13.87
CA ALA A 288 -9.76 -24.28 -14.41
C ALA A 288 -8.72 -24.85 -13.42
N GLY A 289 -8.96 -24.69 -12.11
CA GLY A 289 -8.08 -25.21 -11.08
C GLY A 289 -6.67 -24.57 -11.11
N TRP A 290 -5.73 -25.25 -10.49
CA TRP A 290 -4.34 -24.80 -10.47
C TRP A 290 -3.37 -25.96 -10.64
N THR A 291 -2.13 -25.64 -11.07
CA THR A 291 -1.02 -26.58 -11.17
C THR A 291 0.20 -25.99 -10.47
N ARG A 292 1.08 -26.87 -9.99
CA ARG A 292 2.33 -26.41 -9.36
C ARG A 292 3.38 -26.10 -10.41
N ASP A 293 4.06 -24.95 -10.25
CA ASP A 293 5.26 -24.62 -10.99
C ASP A 293 6.46 -25.34 -10.35
N GLU A 294 7.04 -26.30 -11.10
CA GLU A 294 8.19 -27.10 -10.67
C GLU A 294 9.53 -26.45 -11.02
N SER A 295 9.54 -25.28 -11.65
CA SER A 295 10.77 -24.56 -12.02
C SER A 295 11.51 -24.06 -10.76
N VAL A 296 12.84 -23.93 -10.88
CA VAL A 296 13.67 -23.38 -9.80
C VAL A 296 13.29 -21.92 -9.58
N GLN A 297 12.88 -21.62 -8.36
CA GLN A 297 12.43 -20.28 -7.96
C GLN A 297 13.43 -19.63 -7.01
N PRO A 298 13.60 -18.28 -7.04
CA PRO A 298 14.28 -17.55 -5.99
C PRO A 298 13.66 -17.85 -4.62
N HIS A 299 14.46 -17.71 -3.56
CA HIS A 299 13.97 -17.89 -2.20
C HIS A 299 12.78 -16.96 -1.91
N GLU A 300 11.66 -17.53 -1.49
CA GLU A 300 10.51 -16.81 -0.93
C GLU A 300 10.18 -17.40 0.43
N ALA A 301 9.98 -16.55 1.44
CA ALA A 301 9.58 -16.98 2.77
C ALA A 301 8.28 -17.80 2.72
N HIS A 302 8.15 -18.83 3.55
CA HIS A 302 6.94 -19.64 3.62
C HIS A 302 5.87 -19.03 4.54
N TYR A 303 6.29 -18.26 5.54
CA TYR A 303 5.40 -17.73 6.55
C TYR A 303 5.73 -16.28 6.88
N LEU A 304 4.73 -15.41 6.82
CA LEU A 304 4.85 -14.01 7.22
C LEU A 304 3.48 -13.49 7.65
N LYS A 305 3.41 -12.94 8.85
CA LYS A 305 2.23 -12.26 9.41
C LYS A 305 2.62 -10.95 10.07
N LEU A 306 1.66 -10.05 10.25
CA LEU A 306 1.81 -8.81 11.01
C LEU A 306 0.96 -8.84 12.27
N ASP A 307 1.51 -8.44 13.39
CA ASP A 307 0.75 -8.06 14.59
C ASP A 307 0.26 -6.61 14.43
N ILE A 308 -1.05 -6.41 14.53
CA ILE A 308 -1.70 -5.10 14.41
C ILE A 308 -2.21 -4.57 15.75
N SER A 309 -1.78 -5.15 16.86
CA SER A 309 -2.25 -4.77 18.20
C SER A 309 -1.98 -3.31 18.52
N LYS A 310 -0.83 -2.78 18.06
CA LYS A 310 -0.48 -1.37 18.21
C LYS A 310 -1.45 -0.45 17.46
N ALA A 311 -1.77 -0.75 16.20
CA ALA A 311 -2.73 0.04 15.43
C ALA A 311 -4.14 -0.01 16.02
N ARG A 312 -4.55 -1.19 16.54
CA ARG A 312 -5.83 -1.35 17.24
C ARG A 312 -5.92 -0.54 18.53
N ALA A 313 -4.85 -0.54 19.33
CA ALA A 313 -4.83 0.14 20.62
C ALA A 313 -4.60 1.65 20.47
N GLY A 314 -3.64 2.07 19.64
CA GLY A 314 -3.20 3.48 19.55
C GLY A 314 -3.95 4.31 18.51
N LEU A 315 -4.36 3.70 17.40
CA LEU A 315 -5.11 4.39 16.33
C LEU A 315 -6.58 3.97 16.30
N HIS A 316 -7.02 3.00 17.09
CA HIS A 316 -8.34 2.37 17.02
C HIS A 316 -8.68 1.79 15.63
N TRP A 317 -7.68 1.63 14.77
CA TRP A 317 -7.82 1.09 13.43
C TRP A 317 -8.02 -0.43 13.47
N ARG A 318 -8.92 -0.94 12.63
CA ARG A 318 -9.17 -2.38 12.45
C ARG A 318 -9.52 -2.65 10.99
N PRO A 319 -9.12 -3.82 10.43
CA PRO A 319 -9.58 -4.22 9.11
C PRO A 319 -11.10 -4.43 9.11
N ARG A 320 -11.73 -4.06 7.98
CA ARG A 320 -13.19 -4.08 7.80
C ARG A 320 -13.65 -5.27 7.00
N TRP A 321 -12.99 -5.55 5.89
CA TRP A 321 -13.33 -6.65 5.01
C TRP A 321 -12.55 -7.91 5.36
N SER A 322 -13.23 -9.08 5.27
CA SER A 322 -12.55 -10.36 5.29
C SER A 322 -11.80 -10.60 3.98
N LEU A 323 -10.90 -11.57 3.98
CA LEU A 323 -10.21 -11.98 2.75
C LEU A 323 -11.23 -12.49 1.69
N GLY A 324 -12.28 -13.22 2.11
CA GLY A 324 -13.36 -13.65 1.21
C GLY A 324 -14.03 -12.46 0.51
N THR A 325 -14.45 -11.46 1.26
CA THR A 325 -15.04 -10.21 0.72
C THR A 325 -14.07 -9.50 -0.24
N ALA A 326 -12.78 -9.48 0.08
CA ALA A 326 -11.76 -8.88 -0.77
C ALA A 326 -11.66 -9.59 -2.13
N LEU A 327 -11.62 -10.94 -2.14
CA LEU A 327 -11.50 -11.73 -3.36
C LEU A 327 -12.77 -11.61 -4.24
N GLU A 328 -13.94 -11.65 -3.63
CA GLU A 328 -15.21 -11.45 -4.33
C GLU A 328 -15.27 -10.06 -4.98
N SER A 329 -14.86 -9.01 -4.24
CA SER A 329 -14.79 -7.64 -4.76
C SER A 329 -13.89 -7.54 -5.99
N ILE A 330 -12.73 -8.18 -5.97
CA ILE A 330 -11.78 -8.18 -7.08
C ILE A 330 -12.38 -8.82 -8.34
N VAL A 331 -13.05 -9.96 -8.18
CA VAL A 331 -13.68 -10.66 -9.30
C VAL A 331 -14.79 -9.81 -9.91
N VAL A 332 -15.65 -9.20 -9.08
CA VAL A 332 -16.73 -8.32 -9.55
C VAL A 332 -16.16 -7.08 -10.24
N TRP A 333 -15.12 -6.45 -9.66
CA TRP A 333 -14.42 -5.30 -10.27
C TRP A 333 -13.88 -5.64 -11.66
N HIS A 334 -13.21 -6.78 -11.77
CA HIS A 334 -12.59 -7.20 -13.04
C HIS A 334 -13.63 -7.53 -14.11
N ARG A 335 -14.75 -8.12 -13.73
CA ARG A 335 -15.90 -8.34 -14.65
C ARG A 335 -16.52 -7.05 -15.12
N ALA A 336 -16.71 -6.07 -14.24
CA ALA A 336 -17.23 -4.77 -14.59
C ALA A 336 -16.30 -4.05 -15.60
N TRP A 337 -14.99 -4.08 -15.33
CA TRP A 337 -13.98 -3.55 -16.26
C TRP A 337 -14.08 -4.21 -17.65
N ARG A 338 -14.19 -5.54 -17.71
CA ARG A 338 -14.32 -6.27 -18.97
C ARG A 338 -15.65 -5.99 -19.69
N ALA A 339 -16.69 -5.69 -18.95
CA ALA A 339 -17.98 -5.29 -19.53
C ALA A 339 -17.96 -3.88 -20.10
N GLY A 340 -16.91 -3.10 -19.85
CA GLY A 340 -16.78 -1.71 -20.29
C GLY A 340 -17.50 -0.71 -19.40
N ASP A 341 -17.74 -1.08 -18.14
CA ASP A 341 -18.35 -0.18 -17.16
C ASP A 341 -17.43 1.03 -16.91
N ASP A 342 -18.00 2.15 -16.44
CA ASP A 342 -17.22 3.30 -16.01
C ASP A 342 -16.45 3.00 -14.74
N MET A 343 -15.13 2.77 -14.87
CA MET A 343 -14.30 2.37 -13.73
C MET A 343 -14.05 3.48 -12.72
N HIS A 344 -14.21 4.74 -13.09
CA HIS A 344 -14.19 5.84 -12.12
C HIS A 344 -15.38 5.74 -11.17
N ASP A 345 -16.60 5.62 -11.72
CA ASP A 345 -17.82 5.52 -10.92
C ASP A 345 -17.85 4.21 -10.14
N TYR A 346 -17.37 3.12 -10.73
CA TYR A 346 -17.25 1.83 -10.04
C TYR A 346 -16.34 1.93 -8.80
N CYS A 347 -15.12 2.49 -8.95
CA CYS A 347 -14.20 2.67 -7.84
C CYS A 347 -14.78 3.58 -6.76
N HIS A 348 -15.50 4.65 -7.13
CA HIS A 348 -16.18 5.51 -6.17
C HIS A 348 -17.26 4.76 -5.37
N SER A 349 -18.02 3.88 -6.01
CA SER A 349 -19.03 3.03 -5.35
C SER A 349 -18.39 2.01 -4.42
N GLU A 350 -17.23 1.44 -4.80
CA GLU A 350 -16.47 0.52 -3.95
C GLU A 350 -15.92 1.22 -2.70
N LEU A 351 -15.41 2.45 -2.84
CA LEU A 351 -14.99 3.29 -1.72
C LEU A 351 -16.15 3.56 -0.74
N GLU A 352 -17.37 3.83 -1.24
CA GLU A 352 -18.55 4.01 -0.40
C GLU A 352 -18.95 2.72 0.33
N ARG A 353 -18.95 1.60 -0.37
CA ARG A 353 -19.22 0.28 0.21
C ARG A 353 -18.22 -0.05 1.33
N PHE A 354 -16.93 0.22 1.10
CA PHE A 354 -15.90 0.03 2.10
C PHE A 354 -16.08 0.96 3.31
N ALA A 355 -16.33 2.25 3.08
CA ALA A 355 -16.54 3.23 4.15
C ALA A 355 -17.80 2.92 4.99
N GLY A 356 -18.86 2.40 4.37
CA GLY A 356 -20.10 1.98 5.04
C GLY A 356 -19.99 0.63 5.78
N ALA A 357 -18.94 -0.16 5.54
CA ALA A 357 -18.75 -1.43 6.20
C ALA A 357 -18.45 -1.21 7.70
N ARG A 358 -19.24 -1.84 8.56
CA ARG A 358 -18.98 -1.85 10.01
C ARG A 358 -17.90 -2.86 10.34
N PHE A 359 -17.12 -2.57 11.39
CA PHE A 359 -16.20 -3.57 11.93
C PHE A 359 -16.99 -4.85 12.28
N VAL A 360 -16.63 -5.97 11.71
CA VAL A 360 -17.22 -7.25 12.11
C VAL A 360 -16.71 -7.54 13.51
N HIS A 361 -17.58 -7.44 14.50
CA HIS A 361 -17.26 -7.90 15.84
C HIS A 361 -17.07 -9.42 15.77
N ALA A 362 -15.88 -9.91 16.16
CA ALA A 362 -15.73 -11.31 16.51
C ALA A 362 -16.70 -11.58 17.68
N ALA A 363 -17.63 -12.49 17.47
CA ALA A 363 -18.53 -12.99 18.51
C ALA A 363 -17.73 -13.80 19.53
#